data_099e25357620b9d6a7cc047147a21561
#
_entry.id   099e25357620b9d6a7cc047147a21561
#
_cell.length_a   1.000
_cell.length_b   1.000
_cell.length_c   1.000
_cell.angle_alpha   90.00
_cell.angle_beta   90.00
_cell.angle_gamma   90.00
#
_symmetry.space_group_name_H-M   'P 1'
#
loop_
_entity.id
_entity.type
_entity.pdbx_description
1 polymer ?
#
loop_
_entity_poly.entity_id
_entity_poly.type
_entity_poly.pdbx_seq_one_letter_code
_entity_poly.pdbx_strand_id
1 'polypeptide(L)'
;DDQRVDHPERGMIMNYNFDEMNDRLGTYCTQWDYIEDRFGEKDLLPFSISDTDFKIPKPISDKIQEVAKHEIYGYTRWNHHDFKSSITGFFKRRFDTDMEEDWVLSSPSVMYSVSLLIRLLSEPKDKVVTFNPMYDSFFTVIEDNDRILVSHDLKHENGSFAIDFEELEEQLEDASLFLLCSPHNPCGRIWSDEELRMLISLCRKHGVKIISDEIHMDIQ
;
A
#
# COMPACT_ATOMS: atom_id res chain seq x y z
N ASP A 1 -10.68 28.10 10.34
CA ASP A 1 -12.07 27.66 10.22
C ASP A 1 -12.05 26.16 9.97
N ASP A 2 -12.22 25.43 11.05
CA ASP A 2 -12.22 23.97 11.12
C ASP A 2 -13.56 23.46 10.57
N GLN A 3 -13.63 23.19 9.27
CA GLN A 3 -14.78 22.52 8.68
C GLN A 3 -14.67 21.02 8.91
N ARG A 4 -15.01 20.58 10.12
CA ARG A 4 -15.30 19.15 10.38
C ARG A 4 -16.53 18.74 9.58
N VAL A 5 -16.33 17.89 8.58
CA VAL A 5 -17.44 17.25 7.87
C VAL A 5 -18.20 16.37 8.86
N ASP A 6 -19.43 16.77 9.15
CA ASP A 6 -20.32 16.07 10.07
C ASP A 6 -20.86 14.80 9.38
N HIS A 7 -20.31 13.63 9.71
CA HIS A 7 -20.80 12.35 9.20
C HIS A 7 -22.03 11.91 10.01
N PRO A 8 -23.21 11.67 9.37
CA PRO A 8 -24.46 11.42 10.07
C PRO A 8 -24.64 10.03 10.72
N GLU A 9 -23.62 9.17 10.72
CA GLU A 9 -23.64 7.89 11.44
C GLU A 9 -22.60 7.85 12.55
N ARG A 10 -22.74 8.71 13.56
CA ARG A 10 -22.11 8.48 14.85
C ARG A 10 -22.85 7.40 15.65
N GLY A 11 -22.85 6.18 15.10
CA GLY A 11 -23.16 4.99 15.90
C GLY A 11 -22.03 4.78 16.90
N MET A 12 -22.39 4.73 18.18
CA MET A 12 -21.62 4.32 19.34
C MET A 12 -20.10 4.59 19.19
N ILE A 13 -19.61 5.67 19.81
CA ILE A 13 -18.16 5.88 19.97
C ILE A 13 -17.65 4.70 20.81
N MET A 14 -17.07 3.70 20.15
CA MET A 14 -16.37 2.64 20.86
C MET A 14 -15.05 3.22 21.34
N ASN A 15 -14.89 3.35 22.65
CA ASN A 15 -13.62 3.73 23.25
C ASN A 15 -12.64 2.58 23.09
N TYR A 16 -11.72 2.71 22.12
CA TYR A 16 -10.56 1.84 22.01
C TYR A 16 -9.46 2.36 22.96
N ASN A 17 -8.84 1.43 23.71
CA ASN A 17 -7.70 1.77 24.55
C ASN A 17 -6.41 1.51 23.76
N PHE A 18 -5.82 2.56 23.18
CA PHE A 18 -4.55 2.48 22.45
C PHE A 18 -3.33 2.55 23.39
N ASP A 19 -3.52 2.83 24.69
CA ASP A 19 -2.45 2.86 25.69
C ASP A 19 -2.23 1.48 26.35
N GLU A 20 -3.05 0.48 26.00
CA GLU A 20 -2.89 -0.87 26.51
C GLU A 20 -1.65 -1.54 25.94
N MET A 21 -0.72 -1.90 26.79
CA MET A 21 0.46 -2.67 26.42
C MET A 21 0.06 -4.12 26.13
N ASN A 22 0.28 -4.56 24.90
CA ASN A 22 0.02 -5.93 24.49
C ASN A 22 1.36 -6.63 24.25
N ASP A 23 1.64 -7.66 25.07
CA ASP A 23 2.83 -8.49 24.92
C ASP A 23 2.65 -9.43 23.72
N ARG A 24 3.59 -9.35 22.77
CA ARG A 24 3.62 -10.19 21.57
C ARG A 24 4.81 -11.16 21.53
N LEU A 25 5.59 -11.23 22.61
CA LEU A 25 6.65 -12.21 22.72
C LEU A 25 6.08 -13.64 22.78
N GLY A 26 6.72 -14.57 22.09
CA GLY A 26 6.27 -15.96 22.01
C GLY A 26 5.08 -16.20 21.08
N THR A 27 4.73 -15.23 20.24
CA THR A 27 3.63 -15.35 19.26
C THR A 27 4.10 -15.58 17.84
N TYR A 28 5.40 -15.80 17.63
CA TYR A 28 6.08 -15.86 16.33
C TYR A 28 5.99 -14.52 15.56
N CYS A 29 5.87 -13.43 16.28
CA CYS A 29 5.83 -12.09 15.69
C CYS A 29 7.20 -11.73 15.15
N THR A 30 7.28 -11.47 13.83
CA THR A 30 8.54 -11.12 13.17
C THR A 30 9.19 -9.89 13.78
N GLN A 31 8.40 -8.94 14.26
CA GLN A 31 8.87 -7.70 14.85
C GLN A 31 9.50 -7.89 16.22
N TRP A 32 8.96 -8.80 17.06
CA TRP A 32 9.37 -8.98 18.45
C TRP A 32 10.23 -10.22 18.68
N ASP A 33 9.84 -11.37 18.10
CA ASP A 33 10.49 -12.65 18.38
C ASP A 33 11.77 -12.89 17.55
N TYR A 34 11.94 -12.16 16.42
CA TYR A 34 13.05 -12.38 15.49
C TYR A 34 14.02 -11.20 15.38
N ILE A 35 14.09 -10.33 16.40
CA ILE A 35 15.00 -9.19 16.44
C ILE A 35 16.45 -9.65 16.33
N GLU A 36 16.86 -10.59 17.18
CA GLU A 36 18.24 -11.12 17.19
C GLU A 36 18.60 -11.79 15.86
N ASP A 37 17.69 -12.58 15.30
CA ASP A 37 17.88 -13.27 14.02
C ASP A 37 18.10 -12.28 12.86
N ARG A 38 17.37 -11.16 12.86
CA ARG A 38 17.41 -10.15 11.80
C ARG A 38 18.52 -9.14 11.93
N PHE A 39 18.92 -8.76 13.14
CA PHE A 39 19.83 -7.65 13.42
C PHE A 39 21.09 -8.04 14.20
N GLY A 40 21.19 -9.29 14.67
CA GLY A 40 22.33 -9.82 15.42
C GLY A 40 22.42 -9.34 16.86
N GLU A 41 21.46 -8.56 17.33
CA GLU A 41 21.42 -8.00 18.69
C GLU A 41 20.05 -8.25 19.34
N LYS A 42 20.07 -8.49 20.66
CA LYS A 42 18.87 -8.59 21.51
C LYS A 42 18.46 -7.22 22.04
N ASP A 43 17.25 -7.15 22.53
CA ASP A 43 16.75 -5.99 23.29
C ASP A 43 16.67 -4.67 22.49
N LEU A 44 16.63 -4.75 21.16
CA LEU A 44 16.38 -3.60 20.31
C LEU A 44 14.89 -3.25 20.29
N LEU A 45 14.59 -1.96 20.25
CA LEU A 45 13.22 -1.50 19.99
C LEU A 45 12.83 -1.79 18.55
N PRO A 46 11.68 -2.47 18.31
CA PRO A 46 11.28 -2.89 16.98
C PRO A 46 10.64 -1.77 16.19
N PHE A 47 11.37 -1.19 15.23
CA PHE A 47 10.88 -0.20 14.26
C PHE A 47 11.05 -0.66 12.81
N SER A 48 11.21 -1.96 12.59
CA SER A 48 11.60 -2.51 11.29
C SER A 48 10.43 -2.91 10.39
N ILE A 49 9.23 -2.96 10.91
CA ILE A 49 8.00 -3.36 10.19
C ILE A 49 6.88 -2.43 10.62
N SER A 50 6.02 -2.02 9.69
CA SER A 50 4.82 -1.20 9.94
C SER A 50 3.67 -2.03 10.53
N ASP A 51 3.98 -2.95 11.43
CA ASP A 51 3.02 -3.74 12.20
C ASP A 51 2.63 -2.99 13.47
N THR A 52 1.41 -3.20 13.97
CA THR A 52 0.91 -2.53 15.17
C THR A 52 0.61 -3.52 16.28
N ASP A 53 0.81 -3.09 17.52
CA ASP A 53 0.54 -3.90 18.71
C ASP A 53 -0.87 -3.65 19.28
N PHE A 54 -1.72 -2.95 18.56
CA PHE A 54 -3.09 -2.68 18.97
C PHE A 54 -4.00 -3.88 18.71
N LYS A 55 -4.91 -4.13 19.65
CA LYS A 55 -5.98 -5.11 19.45
C LYS A 55 -6.91 -4.64 18.33
N ILE A 56 -7.36 -5.58 17.50
CA ILE A 56 -8.39 -5.30 16.49
C ILE A 56 -9.71 -4.90 17.15
N PRO A 57 -10.53 -4.07 16.51
CA PRO A 57 -11.85 -3.71 16.98
C PRO A 57 -12.71 -4.92 17.32
N LYS A 58 -13.45 -4.84 18.45
CA LYS A 58 -14.29 -5.94 18.92
C LYS A 58 -15.27 -6.50 17.86
N PRO A 59 -15.98 -5.69 17.04
CA PRO A 59 -16.86 -6.23 16.00
C PRO A 59 -16.13 -7.11 14.97
N ILE A 60 -14.88 -6.79 14.65
CA ILE A 60 -14.05 -7.59 13.75
C ILE A 60 -13.68 -8.92 14.41
N SER A 61 -13.22 -8.86 15.68
CA SER A 61 -12.91 -10.08 16.45
C SER A 61 -14.12 -10.99 16.61
N ASP A 62 -15.29 -10.43 16.93
CA ASP A 62 -16.53 -11.20 17.07
C ASP A 62 -16.93 -11.88 15.76
N LYS A 63 -16.77 -11.19 14.62
CA LYS A 63 -17.09 -11.77 13.31
C LYS A 63 -16.13 -12.90 12.91
N ILE A 64 -14.84 -12.76 13.22
CA ILE A 64 -13.85 -13.82 13.00
C ILE A 64 -14.22 -15.06 13.84
N GLN A 65 -14.59 -14.87 15.12
CA GLN A 65 -15.01 -15.96 15.99
C GLN A 65 -16.31 -16.62 15.52
N GLU A 66 -17.28 -15.85 15.04
CA GLU A 66 -18.52 -16.37 14.45
C GLU A 66 -18.22 -17.30 13.28
N VAL A 67 -17.36 -16.85 12.33
CA VAL A 67 -16.95 -17.66 11.18
C VAL A 67 -16.18 -18.90 11.62
N ALA A 68 -15.29 -18.77 12.60
CA ALA A 68 -14.53 -19.91 13.12
C ALA A 68 -15.41 -21.00 13.74
N LYS A 69 -16.50 -20.64 14.38
CA LYS A 69 -17.48 -21.59 14.97
C LYS A 69 -18.22 -22.46 13.94
N HIS A 70 -18.18 -22.08 12.66
CA HIS A 70 -18.79 -22.86 11.60
C HIS A 70 -18.08 -24.20 11.37
N GLU A 71 -16.77 -24.31 11.66
CA GLU A 71 -15.93 -25.52 11.64
C GLU A 71 -15.90 -26.30 10.29
N ILE A 72 -16.43 -25.69 9.22
CA ILE A 72 -16.43 -26.28 7.87
C ILE A 72 -15.71 -25.31 6.93
N TYR A 73 -14.50 -25.65 6.51
CA TYR A 73 -13.60 -24.80 5.71
C TYR A 73 -13.38 -25.45 4.34
N GLY A 74 -14.37 -25.28 3.45
CA GLY A 74 -14.31 -25.76 2.07
C GLY A 74 -13.94 -24.66 1.08
N TYR A 75 -14.13 -24.96 -0.20
CA TYR A 75 -13.92 -23.95 -1.26
C TYR A 75 -14.90 -22.80 -1.13
N THR A 76 -14.37 -21.57 -1.07
CA THR A 76 -15.15 -20.34 -0.98
C THR A 76 -14.86 -19.47 -2.20
N ARG A 77 -15.90 -18.80 -2.72
CA ARG A 77 -15.72 -17.80 -3.76
C ARG A 77 -15.52 -16.42 -3.15
N TRP A 78 -14.46 -15.72 -3.59
CA TRP A 78 -14.22 -14.34 -3.18
C TRP A 78 -15.12 -13.32 -3.93
N ASN A 79 -15.51 -13.61 -5.18
CA ASN A 79 -16.18 -12.69 -6.11
C ASN A 79 -17.71 -12.58 -5.91
N HIS A 80 -18.19 -12.74 -4.69
CA HIS A 80 -19.60 -12.53 -4.35
C HIS A 80 -19.89 -11.04 -4.04
N HIS A 81 -21.16 -10.68 -4.17
CA HIS A 81 -21.64 -9.30 -4.01
C HIS A 81 -21.22 -8.69 -2.65
N ASP A 82 -21.44 -9.38 -1.53
CA ASP A 82 -21.15 -8.85 -0.20
C ASP A 82 -19.68 -8.43 -0.04
N PHE A 83 -18.74 -9.20 -0.62
CA PHE A 83 -17.30 -8.85 -0.60
C PHE A 83 -17.04 -7.63 -1.47
N LYS A 84 -17.50 -7.64 -2.73
CA LYS A 84 -17.24 -6.55 -3.68
C LYS A 84 -17.92 -5.26 -3.25
N SER A 85 -19.19 -5.32 -2.81
CA SER A 85 -19.92 -4.15 -2.34
C SER A 85 -19.35 -3.55 -1.06
N SER A 86 -18.72 -4.35 -0.19
CA SER A 86 -18.02 -3.82 0.98
C SER A 86 -16.85 -2.92 0.58
N ILE A 87 -16.12 -3.29 -0.48
CA ILE A 87 -14.98 -2.54 -1.02
C ILE A 87 -15.48 -1.28 -1.74
N THR A 88 -16.42 -1.40 -2.68
CA THR A 88 -16.93 -0.24 -3.41
C THR A 88 -17.63 0.74 -2.46
N GLY A 89 -18.36 0.24 -1.45
CA GLY A 89 -18.93 1.05 -0.39
C GLY A 89 -17.91 1.73 0.50
N PHE A 90 -16.74 1.12 0.77
CA PHE A 90 -15.64 1.76 1.49
C PHE A 90 -15.10 2.95 0.69
N PHE A 91 -14.80 2.77 -0.60
CA PHE A 91 -14.33 3.84 -1.47
C PHE A 91 -15.34 4.99 -1.56
N LYS A 92 -16.64 4.67 -1.70
CA LYS A 92 -17.68 5.70 -1.71
C LYS A 92 -17.75 6.50 -0.42
N ARG A 93 -17.73 5.83 0.72
CA ARG A 93 -17.82 6.51 2.04
C ARG A 93 -16.56 7.28 2.40
N ARG A 94 -15.39 6.74 2.06
CA ARG A 94 -14.10 7.29 2.52
C ARG A 94 -13.55 8.35 1.60
N PHE A 95 -13.74 8.18 0.29
CA PHE A 95 -13.11 8.98 -0.75
C PHE A 95 -14.11 9.61 -1.74
N ASP A 96 -15.42 9.47 -1.50
CA ASP A 96 -16.50 9.88 -2.43
C ASP A 96 -16.27 9.39 -3.88
N THR A 97 -15.67 8.22 -4.02
CA THR A 97 -15.32 7.62 -5.30
C THR A 97 -16.29 6.51 -5.65
N ASP A 98 -16.90 6.59 -6.83
CA ASP A 98 -17.76 5.54 -7.36
C ASP A 98 -16.91 4.49 -8.07
N MET A 99 -17.08 3.22 -7.70
CA MET A 99 -16.42 2.06 -8.29
C MET A 99 -17.43 1.00 -8.69
N GLU A 100 -17.20 0.37 -9.83
CA GLU A 100 -17.98 -0.78 -10.27
C GLU A 100 -17.45 -2.06 -9.58
N GLU A 101 -18.35 -2.94 -9.15
CA GLU A 101 -17.95 -4.22 -8.53
C GLU A 101 -17.07 -5.08 -9.45
N ASP A 102 -17.23 -4.96 -10.76
CA ASP A 102 -16.43 -5.72 -11.74
C ASP A 102 -15.00 -5.24 -11.89
N TRP A 103 -14.67 -4.08 -11.31
CA TRP A 103 -13.27 -3.61 -11.23
C TRP A 103 -12.51 -4.24 -10.07
N VAL A 104 -13.23 -4.86 -9.12
CA VAL A 104 -12.61 -5.48 -7.95
C VAL A 104 -12.08 -6.85 -8.29
N LEU A 105 -10.76 -7.03 -8.15
CA LEU A 105 -10.08 -8.30 -8.29
C LEU A 105 -9.36 -8.65 -6.97
N SER A 106 -9.46 -9.91 -6.57
CA SER A 106 -8.76 -10.41 -5.38
C SER A 106 -7.39 -10.97 -5.74
N SER A 107 -6.43 -10.69 -4.90
CA SER A 107 -5.06 -11.20 -5.01
C SER A 107 -4.53 -11.62 -3.64
N PRO A 108 -3.61 -12.60 -3.56
CA PRO A 108 -3.07 -13.06 -2.28
C PRO A 108 -2.20 -12.01 -1.58
N SER A 109 -1.58 -11.08 -2.31
CA SER A 109 -0.83 -9.96 -1.75
C SER A 109 -0.64 -8.84 -2.77
N VAL A 110 -0.28 -7.65 -2.30
CA VAL A 110 0.05 -6.49 -3.15
C VAL A 110 1.24 -6.83 -4.06
N MET A 111 2.33 -7.39 -3.50
CA MET A 111 3.52 -7.70 -4.29
C MET A 111 3.29 -8.77 -5.36
N TYR A 112 2.39 -9.73 -5.11
CA TYR A 112 1.96 -10.66 -6.15
C TYR A 112 1.23 -9.92 -7.29
N SER A 113 0.34 -8.99 -6.95
CA SER A 113 -0.36 -8.17 -7.95
C SER A 113 0.60 -7.32 -8.76
N VAL A 114 1.56 -6.66 -8.11
CA VAL A 114 2.58 -5.84 -8.77
C VAL A 114 3.40 -6.68 -9.74
N SER A 115 3.89 -7.85 -9.30
CA SER A 115 4.62 -8.79 -10.16
C SER A 115 3.81 -9.22 -11.38
N LEU A 116 2.53 -9.55 -11.18
CA LEU A 116 1.65 -9.94 -12.28
C LEU A 116 1.41 -8.80 -13.25
N LEU A 117 1.17 -7.57 -12.75
CA LEU A 117 0.93 -6.39 -13.58
C LEU A 117 2.18 -6.00 -14.38
N ILE A 118 3.37 -6.05 -13.77
CA ILE A 118 4.63 -5.83 -14.48
C ILE A 118 4.74 -6.78 -15.69
N ARG A 119 4.45 -8.06 -15.48
CA ARG A 119 4.52 -9.07 -16.55
C ARG A 119 3.46 -8.91 -17.63
N LEU A 120 2.28 -8.41 -17.28
CA LEU A 120 1.17 -8.20 -18.21
C LEU A 120 1.31 -6.91 -19.02
N LEU A 121 1.98 -5.88 -18.46
CA LEU A 121 2.00 -4.54 -19.04
C LEU A 121 3.33 -4.15 -19.68
N SER A 122 4.36 -5.00 -19.55
CA SER A 122 5.69 -4.79 -20.13
C SER A 122 6.29 -6.09 -20.65
N GLU A 123 7.37 -5.99 -21.41
CA GLU A 123 8.15 -7.12 -21.90
C GLU A 123 9.45 -7.30 -21.11
N PRO A 124 10.09 -8.50 -21.15
CA PRO A 124 11.42 -8.68 -20.58
C PRO A 124 12.43 -7.64 -21.10
N LYS A 125 13.24 -7.09 -20.18
CA LYS A 125 14.21 -6.02 -20.41
C LYS A 125 13.61 -4.62 -20.65
N ASP A 126 12.30 -4.47 -20.56
CA ASP A 126 11.71 -3.14 -20.52
C ASP A 126 12.14 -2.39 -19.24
N LYS A 127 12.26 -1.08 -19.34
CA LYS A 127 12.54 -0.21 -18.21
C LYS A 127 11.29 0.06 -17.38
N VAL A 128 11.42 -0.09 -16.07
CA VAL A 128 10.41 0.27 -15.07
C VAL A 128 10.98 1.33 -14.15
N VAL A 129 10.39 2.51 -14.18
CA VAL A 129 10.80 3.64 -13.34
C VAL A 129 10.09 3.58 -11.99
N THR A 130 10.79 3.87 -10.92
CA THR A 130 10.22 4.09 -9.59
C THR A 130 11.06 5.10 -8.81
N PHE A 131 10.54 5.63 -7.73
CA PHE A 131 11.27 6.58 -6.88
C PHE A 131 12.34 5.87 -6.01
N ASN A 132 13.30 6.64 -5.52
CA ASN A 132 14.26 6.27 -4.49
C ASN A 132 14.40 7.42 -3.47
N PRO A 133 14.27 7.17 -2.14
CA PRO A 133 14.02 5.86 -1.52
C PRO A 133 12.61 5.34 -1.78
N MET A 134 12.45 4.03 -1.76
CA MET A 134 11.20 3.32 -1.99
C MET A 134 11.14 2.08 -1.10
N TYR A 135 9.95 1.49 -0.95
CA TYR A 135 9.82 0.17 -0.36
C TYR A 135 10.68 -0.83 -1.14
N ASP A 136 11.63 -1.45 -0.47
CA ASP A 136 12.70 -2.26 -1.05
C ASP A 136 12.22 -3.39 -1.97
N SER A 137 11.09 -3.99 -1.63
CA SER A 137 10.50 -5.06 -2.46
C SER A 137 10.08 -4.58 -3.86
N PHE A 138 9.93 -3.27 -4.09
CA PHE A 138 9.66 -2.76 -5.44
C PHE A 138 10.88 -2.92 -6.35
N PHE A 139 12.08 -2.69 -5.83
CA PHE A 139 13.30 -2.92 -6.60
C PHE A 139 13.44 -4.40 -6.96
N THR A 140 13.32 -5.26 -5.95
CA THR A 140 13.41 -6.70 -6.14
C THR A 140 12.36 -7.24 -7.12
N VAL A 141 11.10 -6.82 -7.03
CA VAL A 141 10.05 -7.33 -7.92
C VAL A 141 10.24 -6.89 -9.37
N ILE A 142 10.83 -5.73 -9.62
CA ILE A 142 11.17 -5.27 -10.98
C ILE A 142 12.25 -6.18 -11.57
N GLU A 143 13.35 -6.39 -10.84
CA GLU A 143 14.51 -7.17 -11.28
C GLU A 143 14.18 -8.66 -11.41
N ASP A 144 13.47 -9.26 -10.44
CA ASP A 144 13.07 -10.67 -10.46
C ASP A 144 12.09 -10.99 -11.60
N ASN A 145 11.42 -10.01 -12.15
CA ASN A 145 10.61 -10.16 -13.37
C ASN A 145 11.39 -9.89 -14.65
N ASP A 146 12.71 -9.84 -14.61
CA ASP A 146 13.58 -9.59 -15.77
C ASP A 146 13.33 -8.21 -16.44
N ARG A 147 13.00 -7.20 -15.65
CA ARG A 147 12.89 -5.79 -16.09
C ARG A 147 14.09 -4.99 -15.63
N ILE A 148 14.37 -3.90 -16.31
CA ILE A 148 15.44 -2.98 -15.94
C ILE A 148 14.87 -1.94 -14.97
N LEU A 149 15.39 -1.95 -13.76
CA LEU A 149 15.07 -0.93 -12.77
C LEU A 149 15.71 0.41 -13.17
N VAL A 150 14.89 1.45 -13.26
CA VAL A 150 15.32 2.85 -13.34
C VAL A 150 14.88 3.55 -12.06
N SER A 151 15.85 3.90 -11.25
CA SER A 151 15.65 4.54 -9.95
C SER A 151 15.72 6.05 -10.10
N HIS A 152 14.61 6.75 -9.82
CA HIS A 152 14.56 8.20 -9.77
C HIS A 152 14.82 8.69 -8.35
N ASP A 153 15.94 9.34 -8.11
CA ASP A 153 16.33 9.83 -6.79
C ASP A 153 15.51 11.06 -6.40
N LEU A 154 14.70 10.93 -5.35
CA LEU A 154 13.97 12.06 -4.79
C LEU A 154 14.93 13.07 -4.15
N LYS A 155 14.78 14.34 -4.45
CA LYS A 155 15.55 15.41 -3.81
C LYS A 155 15.07 15.61 -2.38
N HIS A 156 15.98 15.56 -1.42
CA HIS A 156 15.67 15.85 -0.02
C HIS A 156 16.03 17.31 0.28
N GLU A 157 15.02 18.16 0.41
CA GLU A 157 15.17 19.59 0.65
C GLU A 157 14.28 20.03 1.81
N ASN A 158 14.82 20.80 2.74
CA ASN A 158 14.10 21.39 3.87
C ASN A 158 13.28 20.37 4.70
N GLY A 159 13.78 19.13 4.83
CA GLY A 159 13.09 18.06 5.57
C GLY A 159 11.97 17.38 4.81
N SER A 160 11.81 17.63 3.52
CA SER A 160 10.83 17.00 2.64
C SER A 160 11.50 16.40 1.42
N PHE A 161 10.85 15.43 0.81
CA PHE A 161 11.27 14.84 -0.45
C PHE A 161 10.50 15.47 -1.62
N ALA A 162 11.16 15.75 -2.72
CA ALA A 162 10.59 16.37 -3.92
C ALA A 162 10.99 15.60 -5.17
N ILE A 163 10.14 15.66 -6.19
CA ILE A 163 10.40 15.06 -7.50
C ILE A 163 11.13 16.07 -8.37
N ASP A 164 12.25 15.66 -9.01
CA ASP A 164 12.83 16.40 -10.13
C ASP A 164 12.12 15.99 -11.41
N PHE A 165 11.18 16.80 -11.86
CA PHE A 165 10.39 16.47 -13.05
C PHE A 165 11.17 16.56 -14.36
N GLU A 166 12.26 17.33 -14.42
CA GLU A 166 13.12 17.40 -15.62
C GLU A 166 13.89 16.09 -15.78
N GLU A 167 14.56 15.63 -14.72
CA GLU A 167 15.27 14.35 -14.71
C GLU A 167 14.30 13.17 -14.89
N LEU A 168 13.13 13.23 -14.23
CA LEU A 168 12.12 12.17 -14.36
C LEU A 168 11.66 12.04 -15.82
N GLU A 169 11.44 13.15 -16.52
CA GLU A 169 11.01 13.12 -17.91
C GLU A 169 12.01 12.41 -18.80
N GLU A 170 13.32 12.68 -18.64
CA GLU A 170 14.37 11.99 -19.39
C GLU A 170 14.37 10.47 -19.13
N GLN A 171 14.12 10.06 -17.88
CA GLN A 171 14.04 8.64 -17.51
C GLN A 171 12.79 7.93 -18.06
N LEU A 172 11.72 8.69 -18.35
CA LEU A 172 10.48 8.16 -18.91
C LEU A 172 10.53 7.97 -20.44
N GLU A 173 11.48 8.58 -21.16
CA GLU A 173 11.50 8.58 -22.63
C GLU A 173 11.49 7.18 -23.26
N ASP A 174 12.13 6.20 -22.63
CA ASP A 174 12.21 4.83 -23.10
C ASP A 174 11.72 3.79 -22.04
N ALA A 175 10.93 4.24 -21.09
CA ALA A 175 10.32 3.39 -20.07
C ALA A 175 8.96 2.85 -20.55
N SER A 176 8.61 1.65 -20.07
CA SER A 176 7.30 1.03 -20.32
C SER A 176 6.34 1.23 -19.16
N LEU A 177 6.87 1.27 -17.92
CA LEU A 177 6.09 1.36 -16.70
C LEU A 177 6.67 2.38 -15.72
N PHE A 178 5.78 3.01 -14.95
CA PHE A 178 6.09 3.71 -13.72
C PHE A 178 5.40 3.02 -12.56
N LEU A 179 6.16 2.65 -11.52
CA LEU A 179 5.63 2.06 -10.30
C LEU A 179 5.58 3.12 -9.20
N LEU A 180 4.37 3.59 -8.90
CA LEU A 180 4.07 4.64 -7.93
C LEU A 180 3.66 4.04 -6.59
N CYS A 181 4.12 4.61 -5.48
CA CYS A 181 3.59 4.41 -4.15
C CYS A 181 2.98 5.72 -3.63
N SER A 182 1.72 5.70 -3.25
CA SER A 182 1.01 6.91 -2.77
C SER A 182 -0.10 6.54 -1.77
N PRO A 183 0.01 6.91 -0.49
CA PRO A 183 1.10 7.59 0.22
C PRO A 183 2.44 6.87 0.12
N HIS A 184 3.53 7.64 0.06
CA HIS A 184 4.86 7.12 -0.30
C HIS A 184 5.60 6.51 0.89
N ASN A 185 5.99 5.26 0.78
CA ASN A 185 6.83 4.54 1.73
C ASN A 185 8.28 4.46 1.18
N PRO A 186 9.33 4.86 1.94
CA PRO A 186 9.35 5.13 3.38
C PRO A 186 9.26 6.62 3.76
N CYS A 187 9.15 7.54 2.80
CA CYS A 187 9.25 8.98 3.07
C CYS A 187 8.04 9.56 3.82
N GLY A 188 6.93 8.81 3.91
CA GLY A 188 5.69 9.28 4.54
C GLY A 188 5.04 10.47 3.81
N ARG A 189 5.37 10.67 2.51
CA ARG A 189 4.80 11.75 1.71
C ARG A 189 3.46 11.37 1.09
N ILE A 190 2.55 12.31 1.11
CA ILE A 190 1.38 12.33 0.24
C ILE A 190 1.70 13.30 -0.90
N TRP A 191 1.66 12.80 -2.13
CA TRP A 191 1.92 13.61 -3.30
C TRP A 191 0.75 14.58 -3.52
N SER A 192 1.06 15.84 -3.83
CA SER A 192 0.03 16.84 -4.13
C SER A 192 -0.68 16.55 -5.46
N ASP A 193 -1.85 17.13 -5.63
CA ASP A 193 -2.60 17.06 -6.89
C ASP A 193 -1.77 17.56 -8.08
N GLU A 194 -0.98 18.60 -7.89
CA GLU A 194 -0.10 19.16 -8.92
C GLU A 194 1.00 18.19 -9.29
N GLU A 195 1.68 17.58 -8.30
CA GLU A 195 2.72 16.57 -8.53
C GLU A 195 2.16 15.34 -9.26
N LEU A 196 1.01 14.83 -8.82
CA LEU A 196 0.37 13.68 -9.48
C LEU A 196 -0.08 14.01 -10.90
N ARG A 197 -0.65 15.19 -11.14
CA ARG A 197 -1.03 15.62 -12.49
C ARG A 197 0.18 15.78 -13.41
N MET A 198 1.28 16.31 -12.91
CA MET A 198 2.52 16.42 -13.68
C MET A 198 3.07 15.03 -14.02
N LEU A 199 3.19 14.13 -13.05
CA LEU A 199 3.61 12.75 -13.26
C LEU A 199 2.75 12.05 -14.32
N ILE A 200 1.42 12.10 -14.17
CA ILE A 200 0.47 11.50 -15.12
C ILE A 200 0.64 12.10 -16.53
N SER A 201 0.86 13.40 -16.62
CA SER A 201 1.06 14.09 -17.90
C SER A 201 2.33 13.62 -18.60
N LEU A 202 3.44 13.49 -17.86
CA LEU A 202 4.71 12.99 -18.40
C LEU A 202 4.60 11.52 -18.82
N CYS A 203 4.05 10.66 -17.96
CA CYS A 203 3.81 9.27 -18.32
C CYS A 203 2.95 9.13 -19.59
N ARG A 204 1.88 9.93 -19.69
CA ARG A 204 1.02 9.94 -20.89
C ARG A 204 1.78 10.42 -22.13
N LYS A 205 2.61 11.47 -22.00
CA LYS A 205 3.42 12.01 -23.11
C LYS A 205 4.33 10.95 -23.71
N HIS A 206 4.95 10.13 -22.87
CA HIS A 206 5.90 9.09 -23.28
C HIS A 206 5.27 7.69 -23.45
N GLY A 207 3.96 7.54 -23.26
CA GLY A 207 3.25 6.25 -23.39
C GLY A 207 3.52 5.27 -22.26
N VAL A 208 4.04 5.74 -21.11
CA VAL A 208 4.36 4.96 -19.93
C VAL A 208 3.08 4.66 -19.14
N LYS A 209 2.87 3.40 -18.79
CA LYS A 209 1.74 2.99 -17.96
C LYS A 209 2.11 3.12 -16.47
N ILE A 210 1.14 3.50 -15.64
CA ILE A 210 1.34 3.65 -14.19
C ILE A 210 0.69 2.48 -13.47
N ILE A 211 1.45 1.84 -12.57
CA ILE A 211 0.93 0.95 -11.53
C ILE A 211 0.99 1.75 -10.23
N SER A 212 -0.16 2.00 -9.59
CA SER A 212 -0.24 2.75 -8.33
C SER A 212 -0.50 1.80 -7.17
N ASP A 213 0.43 1.75 -6.23
CA ASP A 213 0.25 1.09 -4.93
C ASP A 213 -0.26 2.12 -3.93
N GLU A 214 -1.50 1.94 -3.49
CA GLU A 214 -2.20 2.84 -2.56
C GLU A 214 -2.53 2.15 -1.24
N ILE A 215 -1.75 1.13 -0.85
CA ILE A 215 -2.02 0.33 0.37
C ILE A 215 -2.08 1.19 1.64
N HIS A 216 -1.43 2.34 1.65
CA HIS A 216 -1.42 3.28 2.78
C HIS A 216 -2.50 4.37 2.72
N MET A 217 -3.39 4.36 1.72
CA MET A 217 -4.34 5.45 1.42
C MET A 217 -5.27 5.82 2.58
N ASP A 218 -5.51 4.91 3.53
CA ASP A 218 -6.40 5.16 4.68
C ASP A 218 -5.65 5.66 5.93
N ILE A 219 -4.32 5.75 5.86
CA ILE A 219 -3.45 6.22 6.95
C ILE A 219 -2.97 7.64 6.60
N GLN A 220 -3.86 8.64 6.78
CA GLN A 220 -3.59 10.05 6.48
C GLN A 220 -4.04 10.94 7.64
#